data_8c6cb710491be9d118a6224cdc7ed365
#
_entry.id   8c6cb710491be9d118a6224cdc7ed365
#
_cell.length_a   1.000
_cell.length_b   1.000
_cell.length_c   1.000
_cell.angle_alpha   90.00
_cell.angle_beta   90.00
_cell.angle_gamma   90.00
#
_symmetry.space_group_name_H-M   'P 1'
#
loop_
_entity.id
_entity.type
_entity.pdbx_description
1 polymer ?
#
loop_
_entity_poly.entity_id
_entity_poly.type
_entity_poly.pdbx_seq_one_letter_code
_entity_poly.pdbx_strand_id
1 'polypeptide(L)'
;MIRSLISEIKEFKKPSILASLFMVFEVMFEISIPFVMASLLDQGVQQRNMNNILFYGGLMLVCAFLSLFCGMQSARYGAYASAGFAKNLRRAIFKKVQTFSFENIDQFSSGGLVTRMMTDVTNVQNAYQMVIRICVRAPLNLIFAIVACFMINAEMAMIFVYVTIFLAAVLSIIMKIVYPLFTEVFEAYDNLNNSIQENITNMRVVKSYVKEADETVKFKKASRLIYNMFMKAIRVVVLSSPAMMLSMYASFLLISWIGAHLIVGGQLSTGNLTSMFSYTMTILMSLMMFMMIFVMLSISMASVERINEVLTTKATIVSPENGIKEVADGSINFEDVTFAYTDENGDKTHVLQGINLSIRSGEVIGILGGTGSGKSSLVQLIPRLYDVESGRVTVAGHDVKEYDLDSLRKQVAMVLQTNVLFSGTIKENMRWGNKDATDEEIIAACKIAQADEFIQDFKEGYDTMIERGGSNVSGGQRQRLCIARALLMNPKILILDDSTSAVDTKTDSLIRQGLATSLKETTKIIIGQRISSIQDADRIIVMNDGQIDAIGRHEELLATNAIYQEVYEMQTQGKGEADEN
;
A
#
# COMPACT_ATOMS: atom_id res chain seq x y z
N MET A 1 9.03 -11.68 -11.05
CA MET A 1 8.49 -10.34 -10.85
C MET A 1 7.46 -9.95 -11.93
N ILE A 2 7.83 -9.58 -13.15
CA ILE A 2 6.88 -9.17 -14.21
C ILE A 2 5.87 -10.27 -14.56
N ARG A 3 6.26 -11.53 -14.52
CA ARG A 3 5.39 -12.67 -14.84
C ARG A 3 4.21 -12.83 -13.88
N SER A 4 4.38 -12.51 -12.60
CA SER A 4 3.30 -12.55 -11.59
C SER A 4 2.25 -11.48 -11.88
N LEU A 5 2.66 -10.25 -12.26
CA LEU A 5 1.74 -9.18 -12.59
C LEU A 5 1.01 -9.45 -13.93
N ILE A 6 1.72 -9.97 -14.96
CA ILE A 6 1.12 -10.31 -16.25
C ILE A 6 0.01 -11.36 -16.09
N SER A 7 0.12 -12.26 -15.10
CA SER A 7 -0.94 -13.25 -14.84
C SER A 7 -2.26 -12.60 -14.45
N GLU A 8 -2.25 -11.38 -13.86
CA GLU A 8 -3.45 -10.66 -13.45
C GLU A 8 -4.18 -9.91 -14.59
N ILE A 9 -3.66 -9.95 -15.82
CA ILE A 9 -4.36 -9.42 -17.00
C ILE A 9 -5.64 -10.23 -17.28
N LYS A 10 -5.62 -11.55 -17.04
CA LYS A 10 -6.77 -12.47 -17.11
C LYS A 10 -7.69 -12.21 -18.32
N GLU A 11 -8.93 -11.81 -18.07
CA GLU A 11 -9.97 -11.53 -19.07
C GLU A 11 -9.67 -10.33 -19.98
N PHE A 12 -8.72 -9.45 -19.60
CA PHE A 12 -8.38 -8.23 -20.33
C PHE A 12 -7.30 -8.44 -21.42
N LYS A 13 -6.86 -9.68 -21.69
CA LYS A 13 -5.89 -10.00 -22.77
C LYS A 13 -6.40 -9.59 -24.14
N LYS A 14 -7.67 -9.90 -24.45
CA LYS A 14 -8.28 -9.55 -25.75
C LYS A 14 -8.35 -8.04 -25.97
N PRO A 15 -8.88 -7.23 -25.03
CA PRO A 15 -8.84 -5.76 -25.14
C PRO A 15 -7.42 -5.19 -25.28
N SER A 16 -6.43 -5.75 -24.61
CA SER A 16 -5.02 -5.31 -24.72
C SER A 16 -4.48 -5.52 -26.13
N ILE A 17 -4.69 -6.70 -26.71
CA ILE A 17 -4.28 -7.00 -28.09
C ILE A 17 -5.01 -6.11 -29.09
N LEU A 18 -6.32 -5.90 -28.91
CA LEU A 18 -7.09 -5.01 -29.78
C LEU A 18 -6.60 -3.55 -29.69
N ALA A 19 -6.24 -3.06 -28.49
CA ALA A 19 -5.67 -1.73 -28.33
C ALA A 19 -4.38 -1.55 -29.15
N SER A 20 -3.48 -2.53 -29.08
CA SER A 20 -2.23 -2.54 -29.85
C SER A 20 -2.48 -2.69 -31.34
N LEU A 21 -3.43 -3.55 -31.75
CA LEU A 21 -3.76 -3.77 -33.15
C LEU A 21 -4.34 -2.50 -33.82
N PHE A 22 -5.29 -1.83 -33.15
CA PHE A 22 -5.83 -0.55 -33.65
C PHE A 22 -4.74 0.54 -33.69
N MET A 23 -3.75 0.52 -32.78
CA MET A 23 -2.60 1.42 -32.82
C MET A 23 -1.75 1.18 -34.07
N VAL A 24 -1.53 -0.07 -34.47
CA VAL A 24 -0.81 -0.39 -35.72
C VAL A 24 -1.54 0.21 -36.93
N PHE A 25 -2.85 0.03 -37.05
CA PHE A 25 -3.64 0.61 -38.13
C PHE A 25 -3.67 2.14 -38.11
N GLU A 26 -3.77 2.75 -36.91
CA GLU A 26 -3.68 4.21 -36.75
C GLU A 26 -2.39 4.75 -37.36
N VAL A 27 -1.24 4.14 -36.99
CA VAL A 27 0.09 4.52 -37.50
C VAL A 27 0.19 4.31 -39.03
N MET A 28 -0.34 3.20 -39.54
CA MET A 28 -0.35 2.95 -41.00
C MET A 28 -1.08 4.03 -41.77
N PHE A 29 -2.29 4.42 -41.34
CA PHE A 29 -3.05 5.47 -41.97
C PHE A 29 -2.38 6.84 -41.81
N GLU A 30 -1.83 7.16 -40.64
CA GLU A 30 -1.11 8.40 -40.37
C GLU A 30 0.11 8.57 -41.31
N ILE A 31 0.91 7.51 -41.48
CA ILE A 31 2.10 7.50 -42.36
C ILE A 31 1.70 7.57 -43.86
N SER A 32 0.53 7.09 -44.21
CA SER A 32 0.03 7.17 -45.59
C SER A 32 -0.36 8.58 -46.05
N ILE A 33 -0.71 9.49 -45.14
CA ILE A 33 -1.15 10.84 -45.44
C ILE A 33 -0.09 11.66 -46.20
N PRO A 34 1.19 11.76 -45.75
CA PRO A 34 2.23 12.45 -46.52
C PRO A 34 2.49 11.83 -47.90
N PHE A 35 2.35 10.50 -48.03
CA PHE A 35 2.51 9.83 -49.32
C PHE A 35 1.42 10.20 -50.32
N VAL A 36 0.17 10.24 -49.89
CA VAL A 36 -0.97 10.71 -50.71
C VAL A 36 -0.86 12.19 -51.01
N MET A 37 -0.34 13.00 -50.09
CA MET A 37 -0.04 14.42 -50.28
C MET A 37 0.96 14.65 -51.40
N ALA A 38 2.00 13.80 -51.52
CA ALA A 38 2.92 13.84 -52.64
C ALA A 38 2.18 13.68 -53.99
N SER A 39 1.33 12.66 -54.07
CA SER A 39 0.54 12.40 -55.27
C SER A 39 -0.43 13.56 -55.61
N LEU A 40 -1.01 14.18 -54.60
CA LEU A 40 -1.86 15.36 -54.76
C LEU A 40 -1.10 16.54 -55.39
N LEU A 41 0.12 16.80 -54.88
CA LEU A 41 0.97 17.87 -55.40
C LEU A 41 1.42 17.61 -56.85
N ASP A 42 1.92 16.38 -57.11
CA ASP A 42 2.51 16.05 -58.42
C ASP A 42 1.48 15.86 -59.51
N GLN A 43 0.38 15.13 -59.25
CA GLN A 43 -0.63 14.79 -60.26
C GLN A 43 -1.83 15.72 -60.26
N GLY A 44 -2.02 16.46 -59.15
CA GLY A 44 -3.11 17.43 -59.01
C GLY A 44 -2.65 18.85 -59.31
N VAL A 45 -1.81 19.40 -58.45
CA VAL A 45 -1.42 20.83 -58.52
C VAL A 45 -0.50 21.12 -59.70
N GLN A 46 0.57 20.34 -59.91
CA GLN A 46 1.51 20.56 -61.01
C GLN A 46 0.87 20.38 -62.38
N GLN A 47 0.00 19.37 -62.52
CA GLN A 47 -0.71 19.10 -63.77
C GLN A 47 -1.98 19.96 -63.91
N ARG A 48 -2.29 20.83 -62.96
CA ARG A 48 -3.50 21.69 -62.91
C ARG A 48 -4.79 20.90 -63.13
N ASN A 49 -4.85 19.67 -62.61
CA ASN A 49 -6.01 18.77 -62.76
C ASN A 49 -6.85 18.78 -61.48
N MET A 50 -7.99 19.48 -61.52
CA MET A 50 -8.89 19.61 -60.38
C MET A 50 -9.48 18.26 -59.95
N ASN A 51 -9.73 17.34 -60.86
CA ASN A 51 -10.28 16.03 -60.54
C ASN A 51 -9.30 15.22 -59.68
N ASN A 52 -8.00 15.28 -60.00
CA ASN A 52 -6.96 14.62 -59.18
C ASN A 52 -6.81 15.29 -57.82
N ILE A 53 -6.93 16.63 -57.72
CA ILE A 53 -6.91 17.32 -56.43
C ILE A 53 -8.09 16.85 -55.56
N LEU A 54 -9.31 16.78 -56.11
CA LEU A 54 -10.47 16.31 -55.36
C LEU A 54 -10.34 14.83 -54.96
N PHE A 55 -9.80 13.98 -55.85
CA PHE A 55 -9.61 12.56 -55.58
C PHE A 55 -8.59 12.33 -54.45
N TYR A 56 -7.38 12.89 -54.57
CA TYR A 56 -6.33 12.70 -53.56
C TYR A 56 -6.67 13.44 -52.26
N GLY A 57 -7.29 14.62 -52.32
CA GLY A 57 -7.81 15.34 -51.17
C GLY A 57 -8.87 14.52 -50.40
N GLY A 58 -9.80 13.90 -51.14
CA GLY A 58 -10.80 12.98 -50.60
C GLY A 58 -10.14 11.75 -49.95
N LEU A 59 -9.12 11.17 -50.61
CA LEU A 59 -8.38 10.02 -50.05
C LEU A 59 -7.64 10.38 -48.75
N MET A 60 -7.03 11.59 -48.69
CA MET A 60 -6.40 12.08 -47.42
C MET A 60 -7.42 12.21 -46.29
N LEU A 61 -8.62 12.75 -46.59
CA LEU A 61 -9.70 12.82 -45.60
C LEU A 61 -10.13 11.44 -45.11
N VAL A 62 -10.26 10.47 -46.03
CA VAL A 62 -10.57 9.07 -45.65
C VAL A 62 -9.48 8.49 -44.75
N CYS A 63 -8.20 8.65 -45.10
CA CYS A 63 -7.09 8.19 -44.25
C CYS A 63 -7.11 8.87 -42.88
N ALA A 64 -7.39 10.18 -42.81
CA ALA A 64 -7.49 10.91 -41.56
C ALA A 64 -8.65 10.41 -40.67
N PHE A 65 -9.84 10.17 -41.26
CA PHE A 65 -10.98 9.61 -40.55
C PHE A 65 -10.71 8.17 -40.07
N LEU A 66 -10.07 7.33 -40.90
CA LEU A 66 -9.69 5.97 -40.48
C LEU A 66 -8.65 5.99 -39.39
N SER A 67 -7.65 6.87 -39.46
CA SER A 67 -6.66 7.05 -38.38
C SER A 67 -7.34 7.51 -37.08
N LEU A 68 -8.24 8.50 -37.15
CA LEU A 68 -9.02 8.97 -36.01
C LEU A 68 -9.85 7.83 -35.38
N PHE A 69 -10.57 7.07 -36.23
CA PHE A 69 -11.37 5.94 -35.75
C PHE A 69 -10.49 4.89 -35.04
N CYS A 70 -9.37 4.49 -35.64
CA CYS A 70 -8.44 3.54 -35.07
C CYS A 70 -7.85 4.08 -33.77
N GLY A 71 -7.48 5.36 -33.71
CA GLY A 71 -6.97 6.01 -32.49
C GLY A 71 -7.99 6.03 -31.35
N MET A 72 -9.26 6.33 -31.66
CA MET A 72 -10.34 6.26 -30.67
C MET A 72 -10.54 4.84 -30.14
N GLN A 73 -10.56 3.83 -31.02
CA GLN A 73 -10.70 2.43 -30.59
C GLN A 73 -9.50 1.97 -29.78
N SER A 74 -8.28 2.29 -30.20
CA SER A 74 -7.05 2.00 -29.43
C SER A 74 -7.11 2.63 -28.04
N ALA A 75 -7.55 3.89 -27.92
CA ALA A 75 -7.71 4.58 -26.65
C ALA A 75 -8.77 3.92 -25.76
N ARG A 76 -9.94 3.59 -26.33
CA ARG A 76 -11.04 2.93 -25.62
C ARG A 76 -10.64 1.56 -25.07
N TYR A 77 -10.09 0.70 -25.92
CA TYR A 77 -9.66 -0.64 -25.50
C TYR A 77 -8.46 -0.57 -24.55
N GLY A 78 -7.54 0.38 -24.75
CA GLY A 78 -6.40 0.61 -23.87
C GLY A 78 -6.82 1.05 -22.47
N ALA A 79 -7.74 1.99 -22.35
CA ALA A 79 -8.30 2.45 -21.09
C ALA A 79 -9.06 1.33 -20.36
N TYR A 80 -9.91 0.60 -21.11
CA TYR A 80 -10.66 -0.53 -20.55
C TYR A 80 -9.73 -1.64 -20.04
N ALA A 81 -8.70 -1.99 -20.82
CA ALA A 81 -7.73 -3.03 -20.44
C ALA A 81 -6.89 -2.62 -19.22
N SER A 82 -6.41 -1.38 -19.17
CA SER A 82 -5.57 -0.89 -18.06
C SER A 82 -6.37 -0.74 -16.76
N ALA A 83 -7.59 -0.22 -16.83
CA ALA A 83 -8.47 -0.14 -15.66
C ALA A 83 -8.86 -1.52 -15.14
N GLY A 84 -9.16 -2.47 -16.03
CA GLY A 84 -9.45 -3.84 -15.69
C GLY A 84 -8.26 -4.56 -15.06
N PHE A 85 -7.07 -4.38 -15.61
CA PHE A 85 -5.83 -4.90 -15.02
C PHE A 85 -5.61 -4.34 -13.60
N ALA A 86 -5.77 -3.03 -13.39
CA ALA A 86 -5.65 -2.41 -12.08
C ALA A 86 -6.70 -2.93 -11.08
N LYS A 87 -7.95 -3.16 -11.53
CA LYS A 87 -8.98 -3.82 -10.71
C LYS A 87 -8.54 -5.19 -10.23
N ASN A 88 -8.05 -6.03 -11.15
CA ASN A 88 -7.59 -7.37 -10.80
C ASN A 88 -6.39 -7.33 -9.84
N LEU A 89 -5.45 -6.40 -10.07
CA LEU A 89 -4.28 -6.23 -9.23
C LEU A 89 -4.65 -5.79 -7.81
N ARG A 90 -5.54 -4.80 -7.66
CA ARG A 90 -6.07 -4.39 -6.34
C ARG A 90 -6.76 -5.55 -5.62
N ARG A 91 -7.56 -6.33 -6.36
CA ARG A 91 -8.23 -7.52 -5.82
C ARG A 91 -7.22 -8.58 -5.36
N ALA A 92 -6.17 -8.81 -6.14
CA ALA A 92 -5.12 -9.78 -5.80
C ALA A 92 -4.35 -9.34 -4.54
N ILE A 93 -3.93 -8.07 -4.47
CA ILE A 93 -3.26 -7.51 -3.29
C ILE A 93 -4.17 -7.60 -2.07
N PHE A 94 -5.43 -7.14 -2.16
CA PHE A 94 -6.36 -7.17 -1.04
C PHE A 94 -6.58 -8.60 -0.53
N LYS A 95 -6.81 -9.57 -1.44
CA LYS A 95 -6.97 -10.98 -1.08
C LYS A 95 -5.71 -11.53 -0.40
N LYS A 96 -4.54 -11.10 -0.87
CA LYS A 96 -3.24 -11.52 -0.31
C LYS A 96 -3.04 -10.96 1.10
N VAL A 97 -3.31 -9.68 1.30
CA VAL A 97 -3.21 -9.02 2.62
C VAL A 97 -4.12 -9.67 3.66
N GLN A 98 -5.33 -10.14 3.25
CA GLN A 98 -6.21 -10.89 4.16
C GLN A 98 -5.64 -12.24 4.63
N THR A 99 -4.62 -12.76 3.97
CA THR A 99 -3.94 -14.00 4.39
C THR A 99 -2.70 -13.74 5.26
N PHE A 100 -2.32 -12.49 5.49
CA PHE A 100 -1.14 -12.13 6.25
C PHE A 100 -1.30 -12.41 7.74
N SER A 101 -0.22 -12.84 8.39
CA SER A 101 -0.09 -12.86 9.84
C SER A 101 0.20 -11.45 10.39
N PHE A 102 0.16 -11.29 11.71
CA PHE A 102 0.53 -10.04 12.37
C PHE A 102 1.96 -9.63 12.03
N GLU A 103 2.89 -10.57 12.06
CA GLU A 103 4.29 -10.34 11.67
C GLU A 103 4.43 -9.77 10.25
N ASN A 104 3.66 -10.30 9.27
CA ASN A 104 3.66 -9.72 7.92
C ASN A 104 3.07 -8.30 7.89
N ILE A 105 2.02 -8.02 8.70
CA ILE A 105 1.42 -6.68 8.77
C ILE A 105 2.40 -5.68 9.41
N ASP A 106 3.14 -6.10 10.43
CA ASP A 106 4.17 -5.28 11.08
C ASP A 106 5.28 -4.93 10.09
N GLN A 107 5.75 -5.91 9.30
CA GLN A 107 6.77 -5.72 8.26
C GLN A 107 6.36 -4.68 7.22
N PHE A 108 5.12 -4.69 6.74
CA PHE A 108 4.68 -3.81 5.64
C PHE A 108 4.11 -2.46 6.09
N SER A 109 3.76 -2.30 7.33
CA SER A 109 2.93 -1.24 7.90
C SER A 109 1.57 -1.06 7.19
N SER A 110 0.54 -0.65 7.93
CA SER A 110 -0.80 -0.43 7.34
C SER A 110 -0.80 0.71 6.30
N GLY A 111 -0.05 1.78 6.56
CA GLY A 111 0.08 2.91 5.62
C GLY A 111 0.79 2.50 4.32
N GLY A 112 1.84 1.68 4.42
CA GLY A 112 2.57 1.13 3.29
C GLY A 112 1.70 0.26 2.39
N LEU A 113 0.87 -0.61 2.97
CA LEU A 113 -0.08 -1.45 2.22
C LEU A 113 -1.13 -0.62 1.49
N VAL A 114 -1.68 0.43 2.12
CA VAL A 114 -2.61 1.36 1.47
C VAL A 114 -1.95 2.08 0.29
N THR A 115 -0.72 2.57 0.45
CA THR A 115 0.03 3.22 -0.63
C THR A 115 0.25 2.27 -1.81
N ARG A 116 0.59 1.01 -1.56
CA ARG A 116 0.76 -0.02 -2.59
C ARG A 116 -0.54 -0.31 -3.34
N MET A 117 -1.68 -0.36 -2.64
CA MET A 117 -3.00 -0.60 -3.26
C MET A 117 -3.52 0.59 -4.07
N MET A 118 -3.20 1.82 -3.69
CA MET A 118 -3.74 3.03 -4.31
C MET A 118 -2.76 3.64 -5.31
N THR A 119 -1.62 4.11 -4.84
CA THR A 119 -0.65 4.85 -5.66
C THR A 119 0.14 3.92 -6.58
N ASP A 120 0.73 2.84 -6.05
CA ASP A 120 1.56 1.96 -6.85
C ASP A 120 0.76 1.22 -7.92
N VAL A 121 -0.46 0.76 -7.60
CA VAL A 121 -1.34 0.15 -8.62
C VAL A 121 -1.71 1.15 -9.70
N THR A 122 -1.90 2.44 -9.37
CA THR A 122 -2.19 3.49 -10.37
C THR A 122 -0.98 3.76 -11.26
N ASN A 123 0.23 3.78 -10.70
CA ASN A 123 1.47 3.92 -11.48
C ASN A 123 1.65 2.75 -12.45
N VAL A 124 1.43 1.52 -11.98
CA VAL A 124 1.50 0.30 -12.81
C VAL A 124 0.39 0.28 -13.87
N GLN A 125 -0.82 0.77 -13.56
CA GLN A 125 -1.91 0.94 -14.52
C GLN A 125 -1.52 1.88 -15.66
N ASN A 126 -0.93 3.03 -15.34
CA ASN A 126 -0.50 4.03 -16.32
C ASN A 126 0.65 3.48 -17.19
N ALA A 127 1.61 2.80 -16.57
CA ALA A 127 2.68 2.12 -17.30
C ALA A 127 2.15 1.05 -18.24
N TYR A 128 1.21 0.23 -17.79
CA TYR A 128 0.58 -0.79 -18.61
C TYR A 128 -0.15 -0.19 -19.81
N GLN A 129 -0.93 0.88 -19.61
CA GLN A 129 -1.59 1.61 -20.70
C GLN A 129 -0.59 2.16 -21.69
N MET A 130 0.54 2.69 -21.21
CA MET A 130 1.62 3.18 -22.07
C MET A 130 2.26 2.05 -22.87
N VAL A 131 2.53 0.90 -22.24
CA VAL A 131 3.14 -0.27 -22.91
C VAL A 131 2.27 -0.75 -24.06
N ILE A 132 0.96 -0.91 -23.88
CA ILE A 132 0.07 -1.44 -24.93
C ILE A 132 -0.25 -0.42 -26.03
N ARG A 133 0.06 0.88 -25.85
CA ARG A 133 -0.20 1.94 -26.83
C ARG A 133 1.06 2.65 -27.31
N ILE A 134 1.74 3.38 -26.44
CA ILE A 134 2.85 4.27 -26.81
C ILE A 134 4.11 3.47 -27.16
N CYS A 135 4.41 2.39 -26.41
CA CYS A 135 5.53 1.50 -26.75
C CYS A 135 5.32 0.72 -28.05
N VAL A 136 4.08 0.63 -28.54
CA VAL A 136 3.77 0.09 -29.87
C VAL A 136 3.86 1.20 -30.92
N ARG A 137 3.31 2.38 -30.64
CA ARG A 137 3.26 3.52 -31.58
C ARG A 137 4.64 4.03 -31.96
N ALA A 138 5.52 4.28 -30.97
CA ALA A 138 6.81 4.94 -31.20
C ALA A 138 7.73 4.15 -32.16
N PRO A 139 7.99 2.84 -31.96
CA PRO A 139 8.83 2.07 -32.90
C PRO A 139 8.16 1.92 -34.26
N LEU A 140 6.82 1.76 -34.34
CA LEU A 140 6.11 1.63 -35.60
C LEU A 140 6.16 2.92 -36.41
N ASN A 141 5.94 4.09 -35.79
CA ASN A 141 6.10 5.38 -36.46
C ASN A 141 7.50 5.55 -37.02
N LEU A 142 8.54 5.22 -36.24
CA LEU A 142 9.92 5.31 -36.67
C LEU A 142 10.21 4.38 -37.87
N ILE A 143 9.86 3.10 -37.75
CA ILE A 143 10.09 2.09 -38.79
C ILE A 143 9.32 2.42 -40.06
N PHE A 144 8.02 2.70 -39.97
CA PHE A 144 7.20 2.94 -41.14
C PHE A 144 7.57 4.27 -41.85
N ALA A 145 7.93 5.32 -41.09
CA ALA A 145 8.42 6.56 -41.65
C ALA A 145 9.75 6.36 -42.41
N ILE A 146 10.71 5.62 -41.83
CA ILE A 146 11.97 5.29 -42.50
C ILE A 146 11.71 4.43 -43.76
N VAL A 147 10.86 3.40 -43.67
CA VAL A 147 10.50 2.57 -44.82
C VAL A 147 9.83 3.42 -45.94
N ALA A 148 8.91 4.32 -45.58
CA ALA A 148 8.27 5.23 -46.51
C ALA A 148 9.31 6.14 -47.23
N CYS A 149 10.31 6.64 -46.48
CA CYS A 149 11.41 7.39 -47.06
C CYS A 149 12.25 6.56 -48.06
N PHE A 150 12.55 5.29 -47.72
CA PHE A 150 13.24 4.37 -48.64
C PHE A 150 12.43 4.06 -49.92
N MET A 151 11.11 3.99 -49.82
CA MET A 151 10.23 3.81 -50.99
C MET A 151 10.25 5.03 -51.93
N ILE A 152 10.50 6.22 -51.39
CA ILE A 152 10.58 7.47 -52.19
C ILE A 152 11.96 7.59 -52.85
N ASN A 153 13.01 7.57 -52.04
CA ASN A 153 14.41 7.64 -52.55
C ASN A 153 15.37 7.10 -51.50
N ALA A 154 16.14 6.07 -51.87
CA ALA A 154 17.03 5.38 -50.95
C ALA A 154 18.23 6.26 -50.51
N GLU A 155 18.74 7.12 -51.38
CA GLU A 155 19.88 8.02 -51.08
C GLU A 155 19.50 9.03 -49.99
N MET A 156 18.34 9.68 -50.16
CA MET A 156 17.82 10.62 -49.17
C MET A 156 17.39 9.94 -47.87
N ALA A 157 16.86 8.71 -47.95
CA ALA A 157 16.48 7.94 -46.77
C ALA A 157 17.64 7.65 -45.81
N MET A 158 18.88 7.54 -46.34
CA MET A 158 20.07 7.37 -45.52
C MET A 158 20.35 8.57 -44.59
N ILE A 159 19.89 9.78 -44.95
CA ILE A 159 19.99 10.96 -44.07
C ILE A 159 19.22 10.68 -42.76
N PHE A 160 18.03 10.14 -42.86
CA PHE A 160 17.20 9.81 -41.68
C PHE A 160 17.84 8.73 -40.82
N VAL A 161 18.46 7.74 -41.41
CA VAL A 161 19.17 6.69 -40.68
C VAL A 161 20.34 7.29 -39.88
N TYR A 162 21.17 8.14 -40.49
CA TYR A 162 22.28 8.80 -39.80
C TYR A 162 21.82 9.74 -38.70
N VAL A 163 20.77 10.54 -38.96
CA VAL A 163 20.19 11.46 -37.95
C VAL A 163 19.57 10.68 -36.82
N THR A 164 18.87 9.58 -37.10
CA THR A 164 18.29 8.71 -36.07
C THR A 164 19.37 8.12 -35.17
N ILE A 165 20.46 7.57 -35.75
CA ILE A 165 21.58 7.01 -34.98
C ILE A 165 22.26 8.10 -34.13
N PHE A 166 22.53 9.26 -34.73
CA PHE A 166 23.14 10.40 -34.03
C PHE A 166 22.28 10.84 -32.84
N LEU A 167 20.99 11.09 -33.09
CA LEU A 167 20.10 11.56 -32.03
C LEU A 167 19.86 10.49 -30.96
N ALA A 168 19.74 9.22 -31.34
CA ALA A 168 19.63 8.12 -30.40
C ALA A 168 20.88 7.99 -29.51
N ALA A 169 22.07 8.17 -30.07
CA ALA A 169 23.33 8.18 -29.32
C ALA A 169 23.37 9.37 -28.32
N VAL A 170 23.05 10.58 -28.79
CA VAL A 170 23.01 11.78 -27.92
C VAL A 170 22.00 11.61 -26.78
N LEU A 171 20.77 11.17 -27.08
CA LEU A 171 19.75 10.95 -26.07
C LEU A 171 20.16 9.85 -25.07
N SER A 172 20.80 8.78 -25.54
CA SER A 172 21.30 7.70 -24.66
C SER A 172 22.39 8.21 -23.71
N ILE A 173 23.29 9.07 -24.18
CA ILE A 173 24.32 9.70 -23.34
C ILE A 173 23.66 10.61 -22.30
N ILE A 174 22.72 11.45 -22.73
CA ILE A 174 21.97 12.32 -21.82
C ILE A 174 21.28 11.49 -20.72
N MET A 175 20.58 10.42 -21.11
CA MET A 175 19.89 9.54 -20.17
C MET A 175 20.84 8.87 -19.17
N LYS A 176 22.00 8.40 -19.63
CA LYS A 176 23.02 7.78 -18.77
C LYS A 176 23.54 8.75 -17.70
N ILE A 177 23.68 10.04 -18.03
CA ILE A 177 24.12 11.09 -17.10
C ILE A 177 22.99 11.53 -16.16
N VAL A 178 21.78 11.65 -16.69
CA VAL A 178 20.62 12.21 -15.98
C VAL A 178 20.02 11.22 -14.99
N TYR A 179 20.02 9.93 -15.30
CA TYR A 179 19.42 8.90 -14.46
C TYR A 179 19.94 8.91 -13.00
N PRO A 180 21.25 8.86 -12.73
CA PRO A 180 21.76 8.91 -11.36
C PRO A 180 21.44 10.26 -10.67
N LEU A 181 21.47 11.37 -11.40
CA LEU A 181 21.14 12.68 -10.85
C LEU A 181 19.67 12.75 -10.37
N PHE A 182 18.73 12.17 -11.11
CA PHE A 182 17.34 12.10 -10.67
C PHE A 182 17.15 11.16 -9.49
N THR A 183 17.91 10.08 -9.39
CA THR A 183 17.86 9.20 -8.20
C THR A 183 18.24 9.98 -6.94
N GLU A 184 19.31 10.77 -6.96
CA GLU A 184 19.70 11.64 -5.84
C GLU A 184 18.63 12.68 -5.52
N VAL A 185 17.98 13.24 -6.55
CA VAL A 185 16.86 14.20 -6.36
C VAL A 185 15.68 13.53 -5.67
N PHE A 186 15.30 12.31 -6.06
CA PHE A 186 14.19 11.58 -5.44
C PHE A 186 14.47 11.23 -3.98
N GLU A 187 15.68 10.78 -3.65
CA GLU A 187 16.10 10.53 -2.26
C GLU A 187 16.01 11.82 -1.41
N ALA A 188 16.44 12.96 -1.96
CA ALA A 188 16.31 14.24 -1.28
C ALA A 188 14.83 14.68 -1.10
N TYR A 189 13.95 14.37 -2.06
CA TYR A 189 12.50 14.58 -1.94
C TYR A 189 11.88 13.71 -0.85
N ASP A 190 12.26 12.45 -0.75
CA ASP A 190 11.75 11.54 0.27
C ASP A 190 12.14 12.03 1.68
N ASN A 191 13.38 12.47 1.86
CA ASN A 191 13.84 13.07 3.11
C ASN A 191 13.07 14.37 3.45
N LEU A 192 12.78 15.21 2.47
CA LEU A 192 11.96 16.40 2.68
C LEU A 192 10.52 16.04 3.06
N ASN A 193 9.91 15.09 2.36
CA ASN A 193 8.55 14.63 2.63
C ASN A 193 8.42 14.05 4.05
N ASN A 194 9.38 13.22 4.48
CA ASN A 194 9.42 12.69 5.84
C ASN A 194 9.50 13.84 6.88
N SER A 195 10.36 14.82 6.65
CA SER A 195 10.48 15.98 7.53
C SER A 195 9.21 16.85 7.58
N ILE A 196 8.52 17.02 6.44
CA ILE A 196 7.23 17.73 6.37
C ILE A 196 6.15 16.94 7.13
N GLN A 197 6.07 15.64 6.91
CA GLN A 197 5.09 14.77 7.57
C GLN A 197 5.28 14.78 9.09
N GLU A 198 6.53 14.67 9.55
CA GLU A 198 6.88 14.77 10.97
C GLU A 198 6.44 16.11 11.56
N ASN A 199 6.75 17.21 10.88
CA ASN A 199 6.40 18.56 11.32
C ASN A 199 4.86 18.77 11.37
N ILE A 200 4.13 18.38 10.33
CA ILE A 200 2.67 18.53 10.27
C ILE A 200 1.99 17.67 11.34
N THR A 201 2.43 16.42 11.49
CA THR A 201 1.86 15.50 12.50
C THR A 201 2.07 16.03 13.91
N ASN A 202 3.23 16.63 14.17
CA ASN A 202 3.61 17.17 15.48
C ASN A 202 3.47 18.69 15.56
N MET A 203 2.62 19.31 14.74
CA MET A 203 2.48 20.78 14.69
C MET A 203 2.11 21.39 16.04
N ARG A 204 1.35 20.68 16.88
CA ARG A 204 1.04 21.14 18.25
C ARG A 204 2.30 21.26 19.10
N VAL A 205 3.26 20.34 18.95
CA VAL A 205 4.56 20.40 19.66
C VAL A 205 5.37 21.57 19.15
N VAL A 206 5.50 21.74 17.83
CA VAL A 206 6.21 22.88 17.22
C VAL A 206 5.67 24.20 17.76
N LYS A 207 4.34 24.33 17.83
CA LYS A 207 3.66 25.52 18.37
C LYS A 207 3.89 25.71 19.87
N SER A 208 3.81 24.65 20.67
CA SER A 208 3.97 24.74 22.14
C SER A 208 5.40 25.13 22.55
N TYR A 209 6.41 24.78 21.74
CA TYR A 209 7.81 25.13 21.98
C TYR A 209 8.29 26.36 21.18
N VAL A 210 7.38 27.02 20.42
CA VAL A 210 7.69 28.22 19.60
C VAL A 210 8.86 27.97 18.64
N LYS A 211 8.83 26.83 17.94
CA LYS A 211 9.92 26.37 17.05
C LYS A 211 9.65 26.57 15.55
N GLU A 212 8.64 27.38 15.17
CA GLU A 212 8.26 27.60 13.78
C GLU A 212 9.38 28.23 12.95
N ALA A 213 10.19 29.12 13.55
CA ALA A 213 11.31 29.75 12.86
C ALA A 213 12.41 28.74 12.54
N ASP A 214 12.75 27.86 13.49
CA ASP A 214 13.77 26.83 13.33
C ASP A 214 13.34 25.80 12.26
N GLU A 215 12.09 25.34 12.30
CA GLU A 215 11.53 24.41 11.32
C GLU A 215 11.44 25.06 9.92
N THR A 216 11.13 26.34 9.83
CA THR A 216 11.16 27.09 8.57
C THR A 216 12.58 27.14 7.97
N VAL A 217 13.60 27.33 8.79
CA VAL A 217 15.01 27.31 8.35
C VAL A 217 15.41 25.92 7.87
N LYS A 218 15.05 24.86 8.61
CA LYS A 218 15.28 23.46 8.25
C LYS A 218 14.65 23.13 6.89
N PHE A 219 13.38 23.50 6.69
CA PHE A 219 12.66 23.32 5.42
C PHE A 219 13.33 24.08 4.27
N LYS A 220 13.68 25.36 4.45
CA LYS A 220 14.37 26.14 3.42
C LYS A 220 15.70 25.53 3.01
N LYS A 221 16.46 24.99 3.96
CA LYS A 221 17.75 24.31 3.68
C LYS A 221 17.54 23.05 2.84
N ALA A 222 16.59 22.20 3.21
CA ALA A 222 16.26 20.99 2.44
C ALA A 222 15.71 21.32 1.05
N SER A 223 14.80 22.29 0.94
CA SER A 223 14.26 22.75 -0.34
C SER A 223 15.36 23.34 -1.25
N ARG A 224 16.31 24.09 -0.70
CA ARG A 224 17.45 24.63 -1.47
C ARG A 224 18.40 23.53 -1.96
N LEU A 225 18.58 22.46 -1.18
CA LEU A 225 19.36 21.28 -1.60
C LEU A 225 18.72 20.63 -2.82
N ILE A 226 17.40 20.34 -2.75
CA ILE A 226 16.64 19.77 -3.86
C ILE A 226 16.70 20.67 -5.09
N TYR A 227 16.49 21.98 -4.93
CA TYR A 227 16.62 22.94 -6.03
C TYR A 227 17.98 22.84 -6.73
N ASN A 228 19.07 22.80 -5.97
CA ASN A 228 20.42 22.71 -6.55
C ASN A 228 20.65 21.39 -7.27
N MET A 229 20.20 20.27 -6.72
CA MET A 229 20.28 18.95 -7.34
C MET A 229 19.43 18.87 -8.61
N PHE A 230 18.19 19.34 -8.54
CA PHE A 230 17.26 19.39 -9.67
C PHE A 230 17.81 20.26 -10.81
N MET A 231 18.40 21.42 -10.48
CA MET A 231 19.04 22.30 -11.47
C MET A 231 20.23 21.66 -12.16
N LYS A 232 21.01 20.81 -11.48
CA LYS A 232 22.08 20.03 -12.12
C LYS A 232 21.51 19.04 -13.16
N ALA A 233 20.45 18.29 -12.77
CA ALA A 233 19.80 17.35 -13.67
C ALA A 233 19.16 18.06 -14.88
N ILE A 234 18.40 19.13 -14.64
CA ILE A 234 17.72 19.89 -15.70
C ILE A 234 18.70 20.51 -16.70
N ARG A 235 19.87 21.01 -16.26
CA ARG A 235 20.88 21.56 -17.18
C ARG A 235 21.31 20.54 -18.24
N VAL A 236 21.40 19.27 -17.88
CA VAL A 236 21.74 18.20 -18.82
C VAL A 236 20.54 17.84 -19.69
N VAL A 237 19.34 17.73 -19.12
CA VAL A 237 18.10 17.43 -19.88
C VAL A 237 17.82 18.49 -20.94
N VAL A 238 18.01 19.77 -20.62
CA VAL A 238 17.76 20.89 -21.55
C VAL A 238 18.60 20.79 -22.82
N LEU A 239 19.78 20.14 -22.78
CA LEU A 239 20.61 19.90 -23.97
C LEU A 239 19.93 19.00 -25.03
N SER A 240 18.92 18.23 -24.64
CA SER A 240 18.13 17.42 -25.59
C SER A 240 17.40 18.27 -26.61
N SER A 241 16.87 19.45 -26.21
CA SER A 241 16.11 20.34 -27.12
C SER A 241 16.99 20.98 -28.20
N PRO A 242 18.16 21.59 -27.91
CA PRO A 242 19.10 22.04 -28.97
C PRO A 242 19.60 20.90 -29.87
N ALA A 243 19.90 19.71 -29.31
CA ALA A 243 20.31 18.56 -30.12
C ALA A 243 19.22 18.13 -31.11
N MET A 244 17.97 18.12 -30.68
CA MET A 244 16.83 17.84 -31.53
C MET A 244 16.63 18.91 -32.61
N MET A 245 16.67 20.21 -32.22
CA MET A 245 16.56 21.31 -33.20
C MET A 245 17.70 21.28 -34.23
N LEU A 246 18.94 21.03 -33.78
CA LEU A 246 20.07 20.86 -34.69
C LEU A 246 19.81 19.72 -35.68
N SER A 247 19.38 18.56 -35.18
CA SER A 247 19.06 17.40 -36.02
C SER A 247 17.96 17.71 -37.04
N MET A 248 16.92 18.46 -36.62
CA MET A 248 15.81 18.86 -37.47
C MET A 248 16.27 19.81 -38.57
N TYR A 249 16.94 20.89 -38.23
CA TYR A 249 17.40 21.88 -39.23
C TYR A 249 18.48 21.31 -40.14
N ALA A 250 19.41 20.49 -39.61
CA ALA A 250 20.37 19.78 -40.43
C ALA A 250 19.69 18.85 -41.44
N SER A 251 18.67 18.10 -40.99
CA SER A 251 17.87 17.25 -41.88
C SER A 251 17.19 18.07 -42.97
N PHE A 252 16.53 19.17 -42.59
CA PHE A 252 15.85 20.04 -43.59
C PHE A 252 16.81 20.63 -44.59
N LEU A 253 17.96 21.11 -44.16
CA LEU A 253 18.98 21.65 -45.08
C LEU A 253 19.51 20.59 -46.03
N LEU A 254 19.87 19.40 -45.51
CA LEU A 254 20.40 18.31 -46.34
C LEU A 254 19.34 17.80 -47.34
N ILE A 255 18.10 17.60 -46.86
CA ILE A 255 16.99 17.16 -47.71
C ILE A 255 16.67 18.22 -48.77
N SER A 256 16.67 19.51 -48.42
CA SER A 256 16.46 20.58 -49.39
C SER A 256 17.58 20.64 -50.43
N TRP A 257 18.85 20.55 -50.01
CA TRP A 257 20.02 20.61 -50.88
C TRP A 257 20.06 19.43 -51.84
N ILE A 258 20.02 18.20 -51.32
CA ILE A 258 20.09 16.98 -52.17
C ILE A 258 18.81 16.83 -52.98
N GLY A 259 17.62 17.12 -52.38
CA GLY A 259 16.35 17.05 -53.04
C GLY A 259 16.25 18.02 -54.21
N ALA A 260 16.76 19.26 -54.10
CA ALA A 260 16.82 20.22 -55.18
C ALA A 260 17.63 19.71 -56.37
N HIS A 261 18.82 19.10 -56.11
CA HIS A 261 19.64 18.49 -57.15
C HIS A 261 18.91 17.33 -57.87
N LEU A 262 18.24 16.46 -57.11
CA LEU A 262 17.47 15.34 -57.65
C LEU A 262 16.23 15.78 -58.44
N ILE A 263 15.58 16.87 -58.03
CA ILE A 263 14.44 17.44 -58.75
C ILE A 263 14.90 18.03 -60.11
N VAL A 264 15.99 18.81 -60.09
CA VAL A 264 16.56 19.36 -61.31
C VAL A 264 17.03 18.25 -62.27
N GLY A 265 17.58 17.15 -61.72
CA GLY A 265 17.94 15.94 -62.47
C GLY A 265 16.75 15.06 -62.88
N GLY A 266 15.49 15.42 -62.55
CA GLY A 266 14.30 14.65 -62.92
C GLY A 266 14.13 13.32 -62.18
N GLN A 267 14.89 13.09 -61.10
CA GLN A 267 14.89 11.84 -60.31
C GLN A 267 13.94 11.89 -59.09
N LEU A 268 13.48 13.07 -58.68
CA LEU A 268 12.57 13.28 -57.58
C LEU A 268 11.48 14.31 -57.94
N SER A 269 10.25 14.10 -57.46
CA SER A 269 9.19 15.06 -57.59
C SER A 269 9.14 16.06 -56.43
N THR A 270 8.53 17.22 -56.61
CA THR A 270 8.33 18.22 -55.55
C THR A 270 7.41 17.71 -54.44
N GLY A 271 6.40 16.89 -54.82
CA GLY A 271 5.51 16.25 -53.87
C GLY A 271 6.25 15.28 -52.93
N ASN A 272 7.15 14.47 -53.50
CA ASN A 272 7.97 13.56 -52.75
C ASN A 272 8.90 14.29 -51.77
N LEU A 273 9.51 15.42 -52.19
CA LEU A 273 10.31 16.27 -51.30
C LEU A 273 9.49 16.77 -50.10
N THR A 274 8.27 17.25 -50.36
CA THR A 274 7.35 17.73 -49.31
C THR A 274 6.99 16.62 -48.32
N SER A 275 6.78 15.40 -48.80
CA SER A 275 6.53 14.24 -47.91
C SER A 275 7.71 13.91 -47.02
N MET A 276 8.94 14.03 -47.53
CA MET A 276 10.15 13.80 -46.72
C MET A 276 10.30 14.81 -45.57
N PHE A 277 9.90 16.07 -45.75
CA PHE A 277 9.83 17.03 -44.66
C PHE A 277 8.84 16.60 -43.57
N SER A 278 7.68 16.08 -43.95
CA SER A 278 6.69 15.55 -43.00
C SER A 278 7.23 14.34 -42.24
N TYR A 279 7.90 13.42 -42.90
CA TYR A 279 8.53 12.25 -42.24
C TYR A 279 9.67 12.64 -41.31
N THR A 280 10.40 13.73 -41.60
CA THR A 280 11.42 14.26 -40.66
C THR A 280 10.82 14.53 -39.29
N MET A 281 9.67 15.24 -39.26
CA MET A 281 8.96 15.53 -38.00
C MET A 281 8.50 14.27 -37.31
N THR A 282 7.94 13.31 -38.04
CA THR A 282 7.44 12.04 -37.48
C THR A 282 8.59 11.23 -36.85
N ILE A 283 9.74 11.14 -37.51
CA ILE A 283 10.93 10.42 -37.02
C ILE A 283 11.46 11.05 -35.72
N LEU A 284 11.62 12.37 -35.71
CA LEU A 284 12.14 13.10 -34.55
C LEU A 284 11.18 13.02 -33.34
N MET A 285 9.87 13.17 -33.58
CA MET A 285 8.84 13.00 -32.53
C MET A 285 8.83 11.58 -31.96
N SER A 286 9.03 10.56 -32.80
CA SER A 286 9.10 9.17 -32.36
C SER A 286 10.30 8.94 -31.42
N LEU A 287 11.45 9.55 -31.71
CA LEU A 287 12.63 9.47 -30.82
C LEU A 287 12.39 10.16 -29.47
N MET A 288 11.67 11.29 -29.45
CA MET A 288 11.28 11.91 -28.18
C MET A 288 10.31 11.03 -27.36
N MET A 289 9.38 10.33 -28.03
CA MET A 289 8.50 9.39 -27.34
C MET A 289 9.28 8.27 -26.64
N PHE A 290 10.37 7.77 -27.22
CA PHE A 290 11.22 6.77 -26.55
C PHE A 290 11.80 7.29 -25.24
N MET A 291 12.22 8.54 -25.17
CA MET A 291 12.72 9.15 -23.93
C MET A 291 11.63 9.19 -22.85
N MET A 292 10.43 9.62 -23.22
CA MET A 292 9.27 9.64 -22.32
C MET A 292 8.90 8.24 -21.80
N ILE A 293 8.91 7.23 -22.69
CA ILE A 293 8.65 5.83 -22.35
C ILE A 293 9.66 5.36 -21.30
N PHE A 294 10.95 5.61 -21.52
CA PHE A 294 12.02 5.18 -20.61
C PHE A 294 11.83 5.74 -19.19
N VAL A 295 11.62 7.06 -19.08
CA VAL A 295 11.41 7.73 -17.78
C VAL A 295 10.22 7.15 -17.04
N MET A 296 9.09 7.00 -17.75
CA MET A 296 7.85 6.52 -17.14
C MET A 296 7.93 5.05 -16.71
N LEU A 297 8.57 4.21 -17.52
CA LEU A 297 8.80 2.80 -17.16
C LEU A 297 9.75 2.69 -15.95
N SER A 298 10.79 3.53 -15.88
CA SER A 298 11.72 3.54 -14.74
C SER A 298 11.01 3.89 -13.42
N ILE A 299 10.16 4.92 -13.42
CA ILE A 299 9.37 5.29 -12.24
C ILE A 299 8.40 4.16 -11.84
N SER A 300 7.77 3.54 -12.83
CA SER A 300 6.79 2.48 -12.58
C SER A 300 7.43 1.19 -12.10
N MET A 301 8.71 0.96 -12.38
CA MET A 301 9.41 -0.27 -11.99
C MET A 301 9.53 -0.40 -10.48
N ALA A 302 9.78 0.69 -9.75
CA ALA A 302 9.78 0.70 -8.30
C ALA A 302 8.41 0.30 -7.72
N SER A 303 7.31 0.80 -8.33
CA SER A 303 5.95 0.41 -7.94
C SER A 303 5.66 -1.07 -8.24
N VAL A 304 6.18 -1.60 -9.35
CA VAL A 304 6.10 -3.04 -9.70
C VAL A 304 6.82 -3.90 -8.64
N GLU A 305 7.99 -3.48 -8.17
CA GLU A 305 8.75 -4.18 -7.14
C GLU A 305 8.00 -4.26 -5.82
N ARG A 306 7.50 -3.14 -5.33
CA ARG A 306 6.72 -3.08 -4.08
C ARG A 306 5.43 -3.92 -4.13
N ILE A 307 4.73 -3.91 -5.27
CA ILE A 307 3.53 -4.75 -5.45
C ILE A 307 3.93 -6.24 -5.50
N ASN A 308 4.99 -6.58 -6.23
CA ASN A 308 5.45 -7.95 -6.33
C ASN A 308 5.88 -8.52 -4.99
N GLU A 309 6.53 -7.72 -4.15
CA GLU A 309 6.89 -8.07 -2.78
C GLU A 309 5.65 -8.53 -2.00
N VAL A 310 4.57 -7.74 -1.97
CA VAL A 310 3.32 -8.12 -1.30
C VAL A 310 2.72 -9.40 -1.88
N LEU A 311 2.68 -9.55 -3.21
CA LEU A 311 2.07 -10.72 -3.85
C LEU A 311 2.87 -12.01 -3.64
N THR A 312 4.19 -11.91 -3.46
CA THR A 312 5.08 -13.07 -3.29
C THR A 312 5.35 -13.42 -1.83
N THR A 313 5.17 -12.50 -0.89
CA THR A 313 5.33 -12.77 0.54
C THR A 313 4.38 -13.87 0.99
N LYS A 314 4.93 -14.86 1.66
CA LYS A 314 4.14 -15.95 2.24
C LYS A 314 3.66 -15.55 3.63
N ALA A 315 2.45 -15.94 3.98
CA ALA A 315 2.00 -15.84 5.37
C ALA A 315 2.92 -16.71 6.25
N THR A 316 3.43 -16.13 7.33
CA THR A 316 4.31 -16.86 8.27
C THR A 316 3.51 -17.85 9.11
N ILE A 317 2.25 -17.52 9.42
CA ILE A 317 1.34 -18.36 10.19
C ILE A 317 0.17 -18.78 9.29
N VAL A 318 -0.01 -20.10 9.16
CA VAL A 318 -1.09 -20.70 8.38
C VAL A 318 -1.77 -21.81 9.18
N SER A 319 -3.05 -22.05 8.94
CA SER A 319 -3.76 -23.22 9.47
C SER A 319 -3.17 -24.50 8.89
N PRO A 320 -2.94 -25.55 9.70
CA PRO A 320 -2.62 -26.88 9.18
C PRO A 320 -3.81 -27.47 8.39
N GLU A 321 -3.54 -28.31 7.39
CA GLU A 321 -4.58 -28.90 6.53
C GLU A 321 -5.65 -29.70 7.31
N ASN A 322 -5.23 -30.37 8.41
CA ASN A 322 -6.11 -31.15 9.29
C ASN A 322 -6.14 -30.57 10.70
N GLY A 323 -6.21 -29.23 10.84
CA GLY A 323 -6.20 -28.56 12.12
C GLY A 323 -7.38 -28.94 13.01
N ILE A 324 -7.14 -28.98 14.33
CA ILE A 324 -8.15 -29.24 15.37
C ILE A 324 -9.18 -28.09 15.31
N LYS A 325 -10.45 -28.43 15.22
CA LYS A 325 -11.53 -27.45 15.07
C LYS A 325 -12.28 -27.14 16.36
N GLU A 326 -12.03 -27.88 17.40
CA GLU A 326 -12.72 -27.71 18.68
C GLU A 326 -11.71 -27.47 19.80
N VAL A 327 -11.94 -26.44 20.60
CA VAL A 327 -11.20 -26.16 21.82
C VAL A 327 -12.01 -26.68 22.99
N ALA A 328 -11.55 -27.73 23.62
CA ALA A 328 -12.32 -28.47 24.63
C ALA A 328 -12.56 -27.62 25.89
N ASP A 329 -11.53 -26.94 26.40
CA ASP A 329 -11.57 -26.13 27.61
C ASP A 329 -10.65 -24.91 27.51
N GLY A 330 -10.58 -24.10 28.56
CA GLY A 330 -9.77 -22.89 28.64
C GLY A 330 -8.42 -23.07 29.33
N SER A 331 -7.90 -24.31 29.45
CA SER A 331 -6.57 -24.52 30.04
C SER A 331 -5.45 -24.10 29.11
N ILE A 332 -4.37 -23.52 29.67
CA ILE A 332 -3.24 -22.97 28.90
C ILE A 332 -1.93 -23.39 29.57
N ASN A 333 -0.95 -23.86 28.79
CA ASN A 333 0.40 -24.10 29.30
C ASN A 333 1.44 -23.47 28.37
N PHE A 334 2.44 -22.84 28.98
CA PHE A 334 3.68 -22.40 28.35
C PHE A 334 4.82 -23.28 28.88
N GLU A 335 5.57 -23.88 27.97
CA GLU A 335 6.67 -24.78 28.30
C GLU A 335 7.96 -24.26 27.65
N ASP A 336 8.84 -23.68 28.47
CA ASP A 336 10.13 -23.11 28.10
C ASP A 336 10.05 -22.16 26.90
N VAL A 337 9.07 -21.25 26.92
CA VAL A 337 8.74 -20.38 25.79
C VAL A 337 9.70 -19.21 25.73
N THR A 338 10.35 -19.07 24.56
CA THR A 338 11.13 -17.89 24.17
C THR A 338 10.50 -17.26 22.93
N PHE A 339 10.41 -15.93 22.93
CA PHE A 339 9.82 -15.18 21.83
C PHE A 339 10.59 -13.90 21.51
N ALA A 340 10.75 -13.61 20.22
CA ALA A 340 11.36 -12.40 19.70
C ALA A 340 10.51 -11.80 18.57
N TYR A 341 10.45 -10.47 18.50
CA TYR A 341 9.97 -9.78 17.30
C TYR A 341 11.10 -9.68 16.29
N THR A 342 10.75 -9.85 15.01
CA THR A 342 11.68 -9.68 13.89
C THR A 342 11.36 -8.35 13.20
N ASP A 343 12.36 -7.48 13.04
CA ASP A 343 12.20 -6.21 12.35
C ASP A 343 12.26 -6.35 10.81
N GLU A 344 12.11 -5.23 10.09
CA GLU A 344 12.19 -5.18 8.61
C GLU A 344 13.56 -5.63 8.06
N ASN A 345 14.64 -5.55 8.87
CA ASN A 345 16.00 -5.93 8.49
C ASN A 345 16.29 -7.40 8.79
N GLY A 346 15.39 -8.07 9.51
CA GLY A 346 15.56 -9.45 9.98
C GLY A 346 16.27 -9.56 11.34
N ASP A 347 16.50 -8.42 12.02
CA ASP A 347 17.08 -8.40 13.36
C ASP A 347 16.04 -8.80 14.40
N LYS A 348 16.44 -9.66 15.36
CA LYS A 348 15.55 -10.19 16.38
C LYS A 348 15.70 -9.45 17.70
N THR A 349 14.59 -8.98 18.24
CA THR A 349 14.50 -8.40 19.58
C THR A 349 13.79 -9.38 20.50
N HIS A 350 14.52 -10.03 21.41
CA HIS A 350 13.96 -10.97 22.37
C HIS A 350 13.11 -10.22 23.40
N VAL A 351 11.88 -10.72 23.61
CA VAL A 351 10.90 -10.11 24.52
C VAL A 351 10.46 -11.07 25.62
N LEU A 352 10.45 -12.37 25.36
CA LEU A 352 10.15 -13.39 26.36
C LEU A 352 11.26 -14.44 26.39
N GLN A 353 11.65 -14.90 27.57
CA GLN A 353 12.74 -15.86 27.76
C GLN A 353 12.39 -16.90 28.82
N GLY A 354 12.33 -18.19 28.41
CA GLY A 354 12.19 -19.33 29.32
C GLY A 354 10.87 -19.32 30.11
N ILE A 355 9.77 -18.88 29.54
CA ILE A 355 8.48 -18.78 30.21
C ILE A 355 7.92 -20.18 30.46
N ASN A 356 7.67 -20.48 31.73
CA ASN A 356 6.98 -21.68 32.20
C ASN A 356 5.75 -21.27 33.02
N LEU A 357 4.55 -21.59 32.53
CA LEU A 357 3.29 -21.16 33.14
C LEU A 357 2.17 -22.16 32.83
N SER A 358 1.42 -22.55 33.85
CA SER A 358 0.22 -23.38 33.69
C SER A 358 -1.01 -22.65 34.25
N ILE A 359 -2.05 -22.52 33.47
CA ILE A 359 -3.34 -21.89 33.81
C ILE A 359 -4.44 -22.94 33.66
N ARG A 360 -5.28 -23.07 34.67
CA ARG A 360 -6.40 -24.01 34.67
C ARG A 360 -7.60 -23.41 33.96
N SER A 361 -8.46 -24.26 33.38
CA SER A 361 -9.73 -23.81 32.81
C SER A 361 -10.60 -23.12 33.85
N GLY A 362 -11.17 -21.97 33.50
CA GLY A 362 -12.02 -21.14 34.37
C GLY A 362 -11.26 -20.23 35.35
N GLU A 363 -9.93 -20.35 35.43
CA GLU A 363 -9.10 -19.55 36.35
C GLU A 363 -9.05 -18.07 35.92
N VAL A 364 -9.01 -17.17 36.91
CA VAL A 364 -8.82 -15.73 36.67
C VAL A 364 -7.37 -15.39 36.98
N ILE A 365 -6.63 -14.95 35.98
CA ILE A 365 -5.21 -14.59 36.05
C ILE A 365 -5.06 -13.08 35.90
N GLY A 366 -4.40 -12.44 36.87
CA GLY A 366 -3.88 -11.09 36.77
C GLY A 366 -2.46 -11.09 36.22
N ILE A 367 -2.07 -10.15 35.37
CA ILE A 367 -0.70 -9.95 34.92
C ILE A 367 -0.26 -8.51 35.22
N LEU A 368 0.82 -8.37 36.02
CA LEU A 368 1.44 -7.10 36.38
C LEU A 368 2.89 -7.05 35.88
N GLY A 369 3.40 -5.86 35.66
CA GLY A 369 4.80 -5.61 35.32
C GLY A 369 5.00 -4.24 34.65
N GLY A 370 6.23 -3.81 34.59
CA GLY A 370 6.61 -2.54 33.94
C GLY A 370 6.26 -2.47 32.45
N THR A 371 6.34 -1.27 31.87
CA THR A 371 6.23 -1.10 30.40
C THR A 371 7.40 -1.82 29.74
N GLY A 372 7.13 -2.61 28.70
CA GLY A 372 8.16 -3.40 28.01
C GLY A 372 8.49 -4.76 28.65
N SER A 373 7.87 -5.17 29.77
CA SER A 373 8.14 -6.46 30.43
C SER A 373 7.58 -7.69 29.68
N GLY A 374 6.98 -7.56 28.52
CA GLY A 374 6.51 -8.66 27.68
C GLY A 374 5.07 -9.14 27.91
N LYS A 375 4.27 -8.46 28.76
CA LYS A 375 2.86 -8.85 29.09
C LYS A 375 1.98 -9.08 27.88
N SER A 376 1.88 -8.08 27.01
CA SER A 376 1.06 -8.16 25.79
C SER A 376 1.58 -9.23 24.83
N SER A 377 2.90 -9.37 24.71
CA SER A 377 3.53 -10.41 23.87
C SER A 377 3.18 -11.82 24.38
N LEU A 378 3.18 -12.02 25.71
CA LEU A 378 2.81 -13.31 26.32
C LEU A 378 1.40 -13.73 25.93
N VAL A 379 0.42 -12.84 26.08
CA VAL A 379 -0.99 -13.19 25.81
C VAL A 379 -1.30 -13.31 24.31
N GLN A 380 -0.55 -12.62 23.44
CA GLN A 380 -0.70 -12.71 21.99
C GLN A 380 -0.29 -14.07 21.41
N LEU A 381 0.52 -14.85 22.13
CA LEU A 381 0.89 -16.21 21.74
C LEU A 381 -0.27 -17.21 21.90
N ILE A 382 -1.23 -16.95 22.81
CA ILE A 382 -2.36 -17.85 23.09
C ILE A 382 -3.28 -18.01 21.86
N PRO A 383 -3.79 -16.91 21.21
CA PRO A 383 -4.56 -17.01 19.98
C PRO A 383 -3.66 -17.23 18.74
N ARG A 384 -2.39 -17.51 18.93
CA ARG A 384 -1.39 -17.69 17.86
C ARG A 384 -1.38 -16.50 16.89
N LEU A 385 -1.26 -15.27 17.43
CA LEU A 385 -1.02 -14.09 16.60
C LEU A 385 0.44 -14.05 16.12
N TYR A 386 1.34 -14.62 16.93
CA TYR A 386 2.75 -14.86 16.63
C TYR A 386 3.11 -16.31 17.00
N ASP A 387 4.13 -16.86 16.38
CA ASP A 387 4.70 -18.17 16.74
C ASP A 387 5.91 -17.98 17.66
N VAL A 388 6.11 -18.92 18.58
CA VAL A 388 7.26 -18.93 19.50
C VAL A 388 8.55 -19.30 18.76
N GLU A 389 9.69 -18.74 19.20
CA GLU A 389 11.02 -19.07 18.69
C GLU A 389 11.48 -20.43 19.22
N SER A 390 11.26 -20.71 20.51
CA SER A 390 11.51 -22.01 21.14
C SER A 390 10.48 -22.30 22.22
N GLY A 391 10.37 -23.55 22.62
CA GLY A 391 9.32 -24.02 23.53
C GLY A 391 7.99 -24.24 22.82
N ARG A 392 6.91 -24.35 23.59
CA ARG A 392 5.55 -24.52 23.04
C ARG A 392 4.48 -23.86 23.92
N VAL A 393 3.40 -23.44 23.28
CA VAL A 393 2.18 -22.96 23.94
C VAL A 393 1.07 -23.94 23.63
N THR A 394 0.39 -24.46 24.66
CA THR A 394 -0.74 -25.36 24.47
C THR A 394 -2.02 -24.77 25.03
N VAL A 395 -3.14 -25.03 24.37
CA VAL A 395 -4.51 -24.71 24.80
C VAL A 395 -5.30 -25.99 24.83
N ALA A 396 -6.05 -26.25 25.89
CA ALA A 396 -6.79 -27.52 26.09
C ALA A 396 -5.91 -28.76 25.83
N GLY A 397 -4.63 -28.72 26.22
CA GLY A 397 -3.66 -29.82 26.09
C GLY A 397 -3.06 -30.01 24.69
N HIS A 398 -3.44 -29.25 23.69
CA HIS A 398 -2.90 -29.31 22.31
C HIS A 398 -2.05 -28.08 22.00
N ASP A 399 -0.99 -28.25 21.20
CA ASP A 399 -0.18 -27.12 20.72
C ASP A 399 -1.03 -26.17 19.87
N VAL A 400 -0.88 -24.86 20.08
CA VAL A 400 -1.61 -23.84 19.30
C VAL A 400 -1.33 -23.96 17.79
N LYS A 401 -0.22 -24.59 17.41
CA LYS A 401 0.14 -24.85 16.01
C LYS A 401 -0.68 -25.96 15.36
N GLU A 402 -1.31 -26.82 16.16
CA GLU A 402 -2.14 -27.94 15.69
C GLU A 402 -3.58 -27.53 15.40
N TYR A 403 -4.00 -26.37 15.88
CA TYR A 403 -5.36 -25.87 15.67
C TYR A 403 -5.56 -25.24 14.29
N ASP A 404 -6.78 -25.38 13.79
CA ASP A 404 -7.31 -24.47 12.78
C ASP A 404 -7.39 -23.06 13.37
N LEU A 405 -6.75 -22.08 12.72
CA LEU A 405 -6.61 -20.71 13.25
C LEU A 405 -7.95 -20.01 13.51
N ASP A 406 -8.92 -20.21 12.63
CA ASP A 406 -10.23 -19.59 12.79
C ASP A 406 -10.97 -20.19 14.00
N SER A 407 -10.82 -21.48 14.20
CA SER A 407 -11.43 -22.21 15.32
C SER A 407 -10.78 -21.80 16.64
N LEU A 408 -9.47 -21.72 16.74
CA LEU A 408 -8.75 -21.26 17.93
C LEU A 408 -9.14 -19.82 18.27
N ARG A 409 -9.07 -18.91 17.29
CA ARG A 409 -9.34 -17.47 17.50
C ARG A 409 -10.79 -17.16 17.80
N LYS A 410 -11.73 -18.01 17.42
CA LYS A 410 -13.14 -17.89 17.85
C LYS A 410 -13.34 -18.26 19.32
N GLN A 411 -12.48 -19.09 19.89
CA GLN A 411 -12.57 -19.52 21.29
C GLN A 411 -11.63 -18.74 22.22
N VAL A 412 -10.71 -17.92 21.67
CA VAL A 412 -9.83 -17.04 22.42
C VAL A 412 -10.15 -15.60 22.05
N ALA A 413 -11.08 -14.97 22.76
CA ALA A 413 -11.40 -13.57 22.57
C ALA A 413 -10.35 -12.68 23.22
N MET A 414 -9.87 -11.68 22.49
CA MET A 414 -8.89 -10.72 22.97
C MET A 414 -9.36 -9.28 22.76
N VAL A 415 -9.36 -8.51 23.84
CA VAL A 415 -9.53 -7.06 23.79
C VAL A 415 -8.14 -6.44 23.86
N LEU A 416 -7.71 -5.86 22.74
CA LEU A 416 -6.36 -5.29 22.60
C LEU A 416 -6.24 -3.95 23.36
N GLN A 417 -5.03 -3.58 23.73
CA GLN A 417 -4.72 -2.29 24.36
C GLN A 417 -5.22 -1.09 23.51
N THR A 418 -5.04 -1.16 22.20
CA THR A 418 -5.59 -0.17 21.28
C THR A 418 -7.00 -0.59 20.83
N ASN A 419 -7.99 0.03 21.44
CA ASN A 419 -9.39 -0.27 21.16
C ASN A 419 -9.88 0.44 19.88
N VAL A 420 -10.28 -0.34 18.87
CA VAL A 420 -10.76 0.17 17.57
C VAL A 420 -12.19 -0.26 17.31
N LEU A 421 -13.03 0.72 16.96
CA LEU A 421 -14.36 0.50 16.42
C LEU A 421 -14.40 0.84 14.94
N PHE A 422 -15.21 0.11 14.19
CA PHE A 422 -15.39 0.36 12.76
C PHE A 422 -16.54 1.34 12.52
N SER A 423 -16.48 2.04 11.39
CA SER A 423 -17.61 2.88 10.95
C SER A 423 -18.84 2.02 10.72
N GLY A 424 -19.96 2.40 11.33
CA GLY A 424 -21.21 1.64 11.33
C GLY A 424 -21.98 1.85 12.63
N THR A 425 -23.12 1.23 12.81
CA THR A 425 -23.89 1.33 14.04
C THR A 425 -23.20 0.60 15.21
N ILE A 426 -23.61 0.89 16.44
CA ILE A 426 -23.17 0.13 17.62
C ILE A 426 -23.52 -1.35 17.42
N LYS A 427 -24.75 -1.68 16.98
CA LYS A 427 -25.16 -3.06 16.69
C LYS A 427 -24.24 -3.76 15.66
N GLU A 428 -23.89 -3.07 14.59
CA GLU A 428 -22.97 -3.62 13.59
C GLU A 428 -21.60 -3.89 14.18
N ASN A 429 -21.10 -2.99 15.04
CA ASN A 429 -19.85 -3.23 15.76
C ASN A 429 -19.93 -4.41 16.73
N MET A 430 -21.04 -4.62 17.39
CA MET A 430 -21.25 -5.78 18.28
C MET A 430 -21.28 -7.10 17.49
N ARG A 431 -21.91 -7.11 16.31
CA ARG A 431 -21.97 -8.28 15.43
C ARG A 431 -20.63 -8.73 14.85
N TRP A 432 -19.56 -7.97 15.04
CA TRP A 432 -18.18 -8.47 14.79
C TRP A 432 -17.79 -9.60 15.75
N GLY A 433 -18.31 -9.61 16.97
CA GLY A 433 -18.12 -10.71 17.91
C GLY A 433 -18.92 -11.96 17.51
N ASN A 434 -20.19 -11.77 17.19
CA ASN A 434 -21.07 -12.82 16.68
C ASN A 434 -22.03 -12.23 15.64
N LYS A 435 -21.85 -12.64 14.40
CA LYS A 435 -22.63 -12.16 13.25
C LYS A 435 -24.14 -12.38 13.41
N ASP A 436 -24.52 -13.48 14.06
CA ASP A 436 -25.90 -13.93 14.20
C ASP A 436 -26.49 -13.53 15.57
N ALA A 437 -25.80 -12.69 16.36
CA ALA A 437 -26.26 -12.23 17.65
C ALA A 437 -27.61 -11.48 17.54
N THR A 438 -28.56 -11.87 18.39
CA THR A 438 -29.84 -11.18 18.53
C THR A 438 -29.65 -9.84 19.24
N ASP A 439 -30.64 -8.95 19.14
CA ASP A 439 -30.61 -7.66 19.83
C ASP A 439 -30.59 -7.84 21.36
N GLU A 440 -31.25 -8.87 21.88
CA GLU A 440 -31.26 -9.21 23.31
C GLU A 440 -29.89 -9.67 23.80
N GLU A 441 -29.15 -10.48 23.01
CA GLU A 441 -27.79 -10.92 23.32
C GLU A 441 -26.83 -9.72 23.30
N ILE A 442 -26.96 -8.82 22.34
CA ILE A 442 -26.17 -7.58 22.25
C ILE A 442 -26.39 -6.73 23.49
N ILE A 443 -27.65 -6.50 23.89
CA ILE A 443 -28.00 -5.71 25.09
C ILE A 443 -27.43 -6.40 26.34
N ALA A 444 -27.54 -7.72 26.45
CA ALA A 444 -27.03 -8.46 27.61
C ALA A 444 -25.49 -8.32 27.72
N ALA A 445 -24.76 -8.46 26.61
CA ALA A 445 -23.30 -8.26 26.57
C ALA A 445 -22.91 -6.81 26.93
N CYS A 446 -23.67 -5.82 26.44
CA CYS A 446 -23.45 -4.41 26.75
C CYS A 446 -23.72 -4.10 28.23
N LYS A 447 -24.71 -4.74 28.85
CA LYS A 447 -24.98 -4.61 30.31
C LYS A 447 -23.81 -5.16 31.13
N ILE A 448 -23.28 -6.34 30.80
CA ILE A 448 -22.13 -6.92 31.47
C ILE A 448 -20.90 -5.99 31.35
N ALA A 449 -20.66 -5.43 30.17
CA ALA A 449 -19.58 -4.48 29.91
C ALA A 449 -19.85 -3.05 30.41
N GLN A 450 -20.95 -2.82 31.13
CA GLN A 450 -21.41 -1.50 31.62
C GLN A 450 -21.52 -0.46 30.48
N ALA A 451 -21.94 -0.89 29.28
CA ALA A 451 -22.08 -0.04 28.12
C ALA A 451 -23.51 0.38 27.85
N ASP A 452 -24.51 -0.37 28.33
CA ASP A 452 -25.92 -0.15 28.05
C ASP A 452 -26.39 1.24 28.51
N GLU A 453 -25.98 1.69 29.71
CA GLU A 453 -26.39 2.98 30.27
C GLU A 453 -26.10 4.14 29.32
N PHE A 454 -24.82 4.31 28.90
CA PHE A 454 -24.49 5.42 28.02
C PHE A 454 -25.00 5.24 26.58
N ILE A 455 -25.28 3.99 26.15
CA ILE A 455 -25.89 3.75 24.84
C ILE A 455 -27.34 4.26 24.83
N GLN A 456 -28.07 4.07 25.92
CA GLN A 456 -29.43 4.58 26.06
C GLN A 456 -29.50 6.12 26.10
N ASP A 457 -28.42 6.80 26.51
CA ASP A 457 -28.32 8.27 26.49
C ASP A 457 -28.14 8.81 25.07
N PHE A 458 -27.71 7.99 24.10
CA PHE A 458 -27.65 8.41 22.72
C PHE A 458 -29.03 8.51 22.09
N LYS A 459 -29.21 9.54 21.24
CA LYS A 459 -30.49 9.81 20.58
C LYS A 459 -31.07 8.61 19.80
N GLU A 460 -30.18 7.82 19.19
CA GLU A 460 -30.52 6.65 18.37
C GLU A 460 -30.21 5.32 19.08
N GLY A 461 -29.82 5.37 20.36
CA GLY A 461 -29.49 4.19 21.17
C GLY A 461 -28.47 3.28 20.48
N TYR A 462 -28.80 2.01 20.35
CA TYR A 462 -27.93 1.00 19.69
C TYR A 462 -27.76 1.19 18.18
N ASP A 463 -28.61 1.99 17.53
CA ASP A 463 -28.47 2.32 16.10
C ASP A 463 -27.61 3.57 15.88
N THR A 464 -27.04 4.16 16.94
CA THR A 464 -26.08 5.27 16.85
C THR A 464 -24.89 4.92 16.00
N MET A 465 -24.59 5.78 15.03
CA MET A 465 -23.44 5.64 14.12
C MET A 465 -22.14 5.92 14.86
N ILE A 466 -21.23 4.99 14.78
CA ILE A 466 -19.82 5.14 15.20
C ILE A 466 -18.99 5.61 14.00
N GLU A 467 -18.24 6.67 14.20
CA GLU A 467 -17.28 7.15 13.20
C GLU A 467 -16.02 6.30 13.16
N ARG A 468 -15.22 6.48 12.12
CA ARG A 468 -13.97 5.73 11.91
C ARG A 468 -13.06 5.78 13.16
N GLY A 469 -12.72 4.62 13.69
CA GLY A 469 -11.88 4.49 14.88
C GLY A 469 -12.58 4.85 16.19
N GLY A 470 -13.89 5.11 16.17
CA GLY A 470 -14.66 5.52 17.35
C GLY A 470 -14.34 6.93 17.81
N SER A 471 -14.10 7.87 16.87
CA SER A 471 -13.73 9.27 17.20
C SER A 471 -14.83 10.05 17.91
N ASN A 472 -16.08 9.64 17.75
CA ASN A 472 -17.26 10.26 18.35
C ASN A 472 -17.69 9.65 19.69
N VAL A 473 -16.90 8.72 20.26
CA VAL A 473 -17.12 8.15 21.59
C VAL A 473 -15.88 8.34 22.47
N SER A 474 -16.08 8.45 23.79
CA SER A 474 -14.96 8.59 24.74
C SER A 474 -14.09 7.32 24.79
N GLY A 475 -12.87 7.43 25.32
CA GLY A 475 -11.96 6.29 25.48
C GLY A 475 -12.59 5.16 26.30
N GLY A 476 -13.21 5.48 27.44
CA GLY A 476 -13.88 4.49 28.29
C GLY A 476 -15.14 3.88 27.65
N GLN A 477 -15.92 4.67 26.90
CA GLN A 477 -17.05 4.13 26.12
C GLN A 477 -16.57 3.15 25.05
N ARG A 478 -15.49 3.49 24.34
CA ARG A 478 -14.87 2.63 23.31
C ARG A 478 -14.36 1.31 23.90
N GLN A 479 -13.69 1.37 25.06
CA GLN A 479 -13.22 0.17 25.77
C GLN A 479 -14.38 -0.74 26.14
N ARG A 480 -15.45 -0.20 26.74
CA ARG A 480 -16.64 -0.97 27.12
C ARG A 480 -17.33 -1.61 25.93
N LEU A 481 -17.44 -0.93 24.79
CA LEU A 481 -17.95 -1.51 23.55
C LEU A 481 -17.06 -2.65 23.02
N CYS A 482 -15.73 -2.51 23.08
CA CYS A 482 -14.82 -3.59 22.68
C CYS A 482 -14.91 -4.81 23.61
N ILE A 483 -15.12 -4.60 24.91
CA ILE A 483 -15.38 -5.69 25.86
C ILE A 483 -16.71 -6.39 25.52
N ALA A 484 -17.80 -5.63 25.32
CA ALA A 484 -19.09 -6.20 24.92
C ALA A 484 -18.99 -7.04 23.63
N ARG A 485 -18.25 -6.56 22.63
CA ARG A 485 -17.98 -7.30 21.39
C ARG A 485 -17.26 -8.62 21.64
N ALA A 486 -16.27 -8.64 22.53
CA ALA A 486 -15.54 -9.85 22.89
C ALA A 486 -16.42 -10.88 23.65
N LEU A 487 -17.33 -10.40 24.49
CA LEU A 487 -18.31 -11.25 25.21
C LEU A 487 -19.26 -12.00 24.27
N LEU A 488 -19.68 -11.36 23.18
CA LEU A 488 -20.57 -11.98 22.18
C LEU A 488 -19.94 -13.16 21.44
N MET A 489 -18.62 -13.33 21.51
CA MET A 489 -17.95 -14.52 20.98
C MET A 489 -18.20 -15.77 21.83
N ASN A 490 -18.68 -15.62 23.07
CA ASN A 490 -18.81 -16.68 24.06
C ASN A 490 -17.57 -17.58 24.17
N PRO A 491 -16.39 -16.99 24.47
CA PRO A 491 -15.10 -17.66 24.35
C PRO A 491 -14.80 -18.59 25.51
N LYS A 492 -13.91 -19.58 25.30
CA LYS A 492 -13.30 -20.40 26.37
C LYS A 492 -12.20 -19.63 27.13
N ILE A 493 -11.55 -18.68 26.46
CA ILE A 493 -10.49 -17.84 27.01
C ILE A 493 -10.78 -16.39 26.64
N LEU A 494 -10.86 -15.51 27.66
CA LEU A 494 -11.03 -14.07 27.47
C LEU A 494 -9.76 -13.35 27.94
N ILE A 495 -9.13 -12.60 27.06
CA ILE A 495 -7.94 -11.80 27.34
C ILE A 495 -8.31 -10.32 27.29
N LEU A 496 -8.01 -9.60 28.38
CA LEU A 496 -8.20 -8.16 28.51
C LEU A 496 -6.83 -7.50 28.65
N ASP A 497 -6.28 -6.97 27.58
CA ASP A 497 -4.96 -6.32 27.56
C ASP A 497 -5.13 -4.81 27.82
N ASP A 498 -4.92 -4.40 29.08
CA ASP A 498 -5.06 -3.01 29.58
C ASP A 498 -6.38 -2.33 29.13
N SER A 499 -7.45 -3.14 29.03
CA SER A 499 -8.71 -2.76 28.38
C SER A 499 -9.67 -1.98 29.28
N THR A 500 -9.27 -1.69 30.53
CA THR A 500 -10.05 -0.88 31.48
C THR A 500 -9.31 0.36 31.98
N SER A 501 -8.16 0.66 31.41
CA SER A 501 -7.30 1.79 31.84
C SER A 501 -7.96 3.18 31.71
N ALA A 502 -8.85 3.36 30.73
CA ALA A 502 -9.62 4.60 30.53
C ALA A 502 -11.01 4.56 31.19
N VAL A 503 -11.31 3.52 31.95
CA VAL A 503 -12.57 3.36 32.71
C VAL A 503 -12.30 3.73 34.17
N ASP A 504 -13.27 4.37 34.82
CA ASP A 504 -13.20 4.69 36.25
C ASP A 504 -13.21 3.40 37.12
N THR A 505 -12.66 3.50 38.33
CA THR A 505 -12.49 2.34 39.22
C THR A 505 -13.80 1.64 39.60
N LYS A 506 -14.91 2.40 39.75
CA LYS A 506 -16.22 1.84 40.09
C LYS A 506 -16.75 1.00 38.91
N THR A 507 -16.73 1.55 37.71
CA THR A 507 -17.20 0.87 36.50
C THR A 507 -16.32 -0.35 36.19
N ASP A 508 -14.98 -0.28 36.36
CA ASP A 508 -14.06 -1.42 36.22
C ASP A 508 -14.42 -2.56 37.19
N SER A 509 -14.72 -2.24 38.46
CA SER A 509 -15.18 -3.24 39.44
C SER A 509 -16.50 -3.91 39.04
N LEU A 510 -17.46 -3.15 38.51
CA LEU A 510 -18.74 -3.69 38.04
C LEU A 510 -18.55 -4.60 36.81
N ILE A 511 -17.68 -4.23 35.89
CA ILE A 511 -17.33 -5.08 34.73
C ILE A 511 -16.74 -6.41 35.22
N ARG A 512 -15.78 -6.38 36.13
CA ARG A 512 -15.15 -7.61 36.67
C ARG A 512 -16.15 -8.49 37.38
N GLN A 513 -17.06 -7.91 38.19
CA GLN A 513 -18.13 -8.64 38.86
C GLN A 513 -19.11 -9.26 37.83
N GLY A 514 -19.46 -8.52 36.77
CA GLY A 514 -20.29 -9.02 35.69
C GLY A 514 -19.61 -10.19 34.94
N LEU A 515 -18.31 -10.10 34.66
CA LEU A 515 -17.52 -11.16 34.05
C LEU A 515 -17.40 -12.41 34.93
N ALA A 516 -17.21 -12.24 36.25
CA ALA A 516 -17.15 -13.35 37.19
C ALA A 516 -18.49 -14.10 37.30
N THR A 517 -19.61 -13.39 37.22
CA THR A 517 -20.94 -13.98 37.33
C THR A 517 -21.38 -14.67 36.04
N SER A 518 -21.16 -14.01 34.89
CA SER A 518 -21.67 -14.46 33.58
C SER A 518 -20.79 -15.49 32.88
N LEU A 519 -19.47 -15.48 33.12
CA LEU A 519 -18.47 -16.32 32.43
C LEU A 519 -17.72 -17.21 33.43
N LYS A 520 -18.39 -18.03 34.20
CA LYS A 520 -17.78 -18.85 35.25
C LYS A 520 -16.78 -19.88 34.72
N GLU A 521 -17.07 -20.49 33.59
CA GLU A 521 -16.23 -21.54 32.97
C GLU A 521 -15.14 -20.97 32.04
N THR A 522 -15.19 -19.69 31.71
CA THR A 522 -14.22 -19.02 30.84
C THR A 522 -12.98 -18.66 31.63
N THR A 523 -11.79 -19.03 31.13
CA THR A 523 -10.52 -18.57 31.63
C THR A 523 -10.34 -17.09 31.32
N LYS A 524 -9.99 -16.27 32.31
CA LYS A 524 -9.85 -14.83 32.16
C LYS A 524 -8.41 -14.41 32.44
N ILE A 525 -7.81 -13.69 31.51
CA ILE A 525 -6.48 -13.12 31.68
C ILE A 525 -6.62 -11.60 31.60
N ILE A 526 -6.29 -10.94 32.70
CA ILE A 526 -6.42 -9.50 32.86
C ILE A 526 -5.02 -8.89 33.01
N ILE A 527 -4.56 -8.17 32.00
CA ILE A 527 -3.38 -7.34 32.12
C ILE A 527 -3.81 -5.98 32.65
N GLY A 528 -3.32 -5.61 33.82
CA GLY A 528 -3.65 -4.34 34.45
C GLY A 528 -2.41 -3.57 34.88
N GLN A 529 -2.44 -2.25 34.68
CA GLN A 529 -1.45 -1.34 35.28
C GLN A 529 -1.82 -0.99 36.72
N ARG A 530 -3.10 -1.14 37.08
CA ARG A 530 -3.60 -0.88 38.43
C ARG A 530 -3.77 -2.20 39.17
N ILE A 531 -3.19 -2.27 40.40
CA ILE A 531 -3.34 -3.45 41.26
C ILE A 531 -4.83 -3.69 41.57
N SER A 532 -5.62 -2.63 41.77
CA SER A 532 -7.07 -2.74 42.00
C SER A 532 -7.82 -3.48 40.89
N SER A 533 -7.30 -3.57 39.67
CA SER A 533 -7.94 -4.31 38.58
C SER A 533 -7.63 -5.81 38.58
N ILE A 534 -6.59 -6.25 39.31
CA ILE A 534 -6.11 -7.64 39.29
C ILE A 534 -6.04 -8.28 40.70
N GLN A 535 -6.23 -7.52 41.77
CA GLN A 535 -6.06 -8.01 43.17
C GLN A 535 -7.02 -9.16 43.52
N ASP A 536 -8.22 -9.21 42.86
CA ASP A 536 -9.22 -10.24 43.07
C ASP A 536 -8.99 -11.50 42.21
N ALA A 537 -7.89 -11.56 41.43
CA ALA A 537 -7.56 -12.71 40.61
C ALA A 537 -7.15 -13.93 41.47
N ASP A 538 -7.43 -15.15 40.99
CA ASP A 538 -7.03 -16.38 41.65
C ASP A 538 -5.51 -16.47 41.80
N ARG A 539 -4.77 -16.04 40.80
CA ARG A 539 -3.31 -15.85 40.82
C ARG A 539 -2.93 -14.61 40.00
N ILE A 540 -1.84 -13.99 40.46
CA ILE A 540 -1.24 -12.84 39.79
C ILE A 540 0.18 -13.24 39.36
N ILE A 541 0.51 -12.93 38.12
CA ILE A 541 1.82 -13.14 37.51
C ILE A 541 2.52 -11.78 37.48
N VAL A 542 3.68 -11.70 38.13
CA VAL A 542 4.55 -10.51 38.05
C VAL A 542 5.60 -10.76 36.97
N MET A 543 5.61 -9.92 35.95
CA MET A 543 6.59 -10.01 34.86
C MET A 543 7.64 -8.91 34.98
N ASN A 544 8.89 -9.29 34.79
CA ASN A 544 10.02 -8.37 34.72
C ASN A 544 11.00 -8.82 33.62
N ASP A 545 11.44 -7.88 32.78
CA ASP A 545 12.42 -8.09 31.71
C ASP A 545 12.21 -9.36 30.87
N GLY A 546 10.96 -9.63 30.49
CA GLY A 546 10.61 -10.78 29.66
C GLY A 546 10.56 -12.13 30.36
N GLN A 547 10.63 -12.16 31.69
CA GLN A 547 10.55 -13.35 32.51
C GLN A 547 9.44 -13.24 33.56
N ILE A 548 9.03 -14.38 34.10
CA ILE A 548 8.11 -14.42 35.25
C ILE A 548 8.96 -14.31 36.53
N ASP A 549 8.79 -13.20 37.24
CA ASP A 549 9.50 -12.93 38.50
C ASP A 549 8.84 -13.66 39.68
N ALA A 550 7.48 -13.59 39.73
CA ALA A 550 6.73 -14.28 40.79
C ALA A 550 5.31 -14.65 40.31
N ILE A 551 4.73 -15.66 40.93
CA ILE A 551 3.33 -16.05 40.78
C ILE A 551 2.75 -16.30 42.20
N GLY A 552 1.63 -15.67 42.53
CA GLY A 552 0.97 -15.84 43.80
C GLY A 552 -0.35 -15.11 43.90
N ARG A 553 -1.00 -15.19 45.06
CA ARG A 553 -2.19 -14.35 45.35
C ARG A 553 -1.74 -12.96 45.78
N HIS A 554 -2.68 -12.02 45.78
CA HIS A 554 -2.43 -10.64 46.20
C HIS A 554 -1.68 -10.53 47.53
N GLU A 555 -2.18 -11.22 48.56
CA GLU A 555 -1.59 -11.18 49.90
C GLU A 555 -0.19 -11.81 49.94
N GLU A 556 0.03 -12.91 49.21
CA GLU A 556 1.31 -13.60 49.11
C GLU A 556 2.36 -12.71 48.45
N LEU A 557 2.02 -12.10 47.31
CA LEU A 557 2.92 -11.23 46.58
C LEU A 557 3.22 -9.93 47.34
N LEU A 558 2.23 -9.42 48.07
CA LEU A 558 2.44 -8.25 48.91
C LEU A 558 3.41 -8.52 50.05
N ALA A 559 3.48 -9.78 50.51
CA ALA A 559 4.42 -10.18 51.58
C ALA A 559 5.81 -10.57 51.06
N THR A 560 5.93 -11.01 49.76
CA THR A 560 7.16 -11.69 49.29
C THR A 560 7.83 -11.05 48.07
N ASN A 561 7.12 -10.26 47.28
CA ASN A 561 7.63 -9.74 46.02
C ASN A 561 7.87 -8.22 46.06
N ALA A 562 9.10 -7.80 45.91
CA ALA A 562 9.49 -6.40 46.00
C ALA A 562 8.87 -5.51 44.91
N ILE A 563 8.78 -6.01 43.66
CA ILE A 563 8.18 -5.27 42.55
C ILE A 563 6.70 -5.03 42.81
N TYR A 564 6.00 -6.06 43.29
CA TYR A 564 4.57 -5.96 43.59
C TYR A 564 4.29 -4.99 44.76
N GLN A 565 5.15 -5.03 45.82
CA GLN A 565 5.08 -4.12 46.97
C GLN A 565 5.26 -2.66 46.52
N GLU A 566 6.33 -2.38 45.75
CA GLU A 566 6.64 -1.04 45.27
C GLU A 566 5.45 -0.44 44.46
N VAL A 567 4.88 -1.22 43.51
CA VAL A 567 3.74 -0.77 42.71
C VAL A 567 2.52 -0.55 43.61
N TYR A 568 2.28 -1.40 44.61
CA TYR A 568 1.16 -1.25 45.53
C TYR A 568 1.30 0.01 46.40
N GLU A 569 2.49 0.25 46.95
CA GLU A 569 2.76 1.44 47.77
C GLU A 569 2.59 2.74 46.96
N MET A 570 3.16 2.80 45.77
CA MET A 570 3.00 3.96 44.87
C MET A 570 1.54 4.26 44.55
N GLN A 571 0.72 3.23 44.33
CA GLN A 571 -0.69 3.39 44.02
C GLN A 571 -1.58 3.70 45.21
N THR A 572 -1.14 3.36 46.41
CA THR A 572 -1.88 3.56 47.68
C THR A 572 -1.53 4.91 48.30
N GLN A 573 -0.27 5.33 48.28
CA GLN A 573 0.17 6.66 48.76
C GLN A 573 -0.39 7.81 47.92
N GLY A 574 -0.50 7.65 46.58
CA GLY A 574 -1.11 8.64 45.71
C GLY A 574 -2.63 8.84 45.94
N LYS A 575 -3.32 7.95 46.66
CA LYS A 575 -4.72 8.15 47.06
C LYS A 575 -4.86 8.97 48.35
N GLY A 576 -3.87 8.93 49.24
CA GLY A 576 -3.92 9.69 50.50
C GLY A 576 -3.79 11.21 50.33
N GLU A 577 -3.04 11.66 49.30
CA GLU A 577 -2.86 13.11 49.04
C GLU A 577 -4.01 13.75 48.20
N ALA A 578 -4.83 12.93 47.50
CA ALA A 578 -5.96 13.42 46.71
C ALA A 578 -7.27 13.61 47.52
N ASP A 579 -7.39 12.98 48.69
CA ASP A 579 -8.53 13.11 49.59
C ASP A 579 -8.39 14.22 50.65
N GLU A 580 -7.21 14.86 50.74
CA GLU A 580 -6.95 15.96 51.71
C GLU A 580 -6.92 17.37 51.06
N ASN A 581 -7.26 17.53 49.78
CA ASN A 581 -7.35 18.87 49.14
C ASN A 581 -8.73 19.17 48.58
#